data_a4d0742daf2c3e1e7a3e7b5e9bf2b1e2
#
_entry.id   a4d0742daf2c3e1e7a3e7b5e9bf2b1e2
#
_cell.length_a   1.000
_cell.length_b   1.000
_cell.length_c   1.000
_cell.angle_alpha   90.00
_cell.angle_beta   90.00
_cell.angle_gamma   90.00
#
_symmetry.space_group_name_H-M   'P 1'
#
loop_
_entity.id
_entity.type
_entity.pdbx_description
1 polymer ?
#
loop_
_entity_poly.entity_id
_entity_poly.type
_entity_poly.pdbx_seq_one_letter_code
_entity_poly.pdbx_strand_id
1 'polypeptide(L)'
;CKVVYLERTPNISSTFLRKKQFKIVRIGIVGTGRIAPRFISESKYVSGLTIECAYNPVEESAKRFEKREKIKCYTGDYEEFLENVDAVYIASPNETHFEYAKKAIEAGKHVLSEKPLSFTKKESEVLYTSAKEKGVVLMEAVKAAYCPGFQQLINVAKSGKIGDIVDVEASFTRLADPLSRERTDAEYGGAFLEFGPSVLVPVIKLMGKDYTSVTFDSIYDGNGVDLYTKADIRYDNGFATVKTGVGVKTEGQLVVSGTKGYIIAQSPWWLMKKFDVRYEDSSKIEHFEPRFQGDGLRYEISDFVSKINGTDKKDYKLTAGESIIMSEFVEKFTEQKKK
;
A
#
# COMPACT_ATOMS: atom_id res chain seq x y z
N CYS A 1 -34.33 -33.59 -2.01
CA CYS A 1 -33.35 -32.66 -1.37
C CYS A 1 -33.51 -32.78 0.15
N LYS A 2 -32.42 -33.20 0.85
CA LYS A 2 -32.39 -33.13 2.32
C LYS A 2 -31.91 -31.71 2.68
N VAL A 3 -32.72 -30.95 3.37
CA VAL A 3 -32.32 -29.67 3.96
C VAL A 3 -31.55 -29.99 5.24
N VAL A 4 -30.24 -29.71 5.24
CA VAL A 4 -29.41 -29.80 6.44
C VAL A 4 -29.40 -28.43 7.10
N TYR A 5 -30.03 -28.32 8.28
CA TYR A 5 -29.88 -27.12 9.10
C TYR A 5 -28.53 -27.14 9.80
N LEU A 6 -27.67 -26.17 9.49
CA LEU A 6 -26.46 -25.94 10.26
C LEU A 6 -26.83 -25.36 11.63
N GLU A 7 -26.21 -25.88 12.69
CA GLU A 7 -26.39 -25.36 14.04
C GLU A 7 -26.07 -23.85 14.08
N ARG A 8 -26.88 -23.12 14.83
CA ARG A 8 -26.72 -21.68 15.02
C ARG A 8 -25.36 -21.41 15.66
N THR A 9 -24.54 -20.61 15.01
CA THR A 9 -23.26 -20.16 15.59
C THR A 9 -23.55 -19.49 16.93
N PRO A 10 -23.00 -19.98 18.06
CA PRO A 10 -23.26 -19.38 19.36
C PRO A 10 -22.87 -17.92 19.37
N ASN A 11 -23.73 -17.09 19.99
CA ASN A 11 -23.53 -15.62 20.15
C ASN A 11 -23.69 -14.73 18.92
N ILE A 12 -24.23 -15.19 17.79
CA ILE A 12 -24.64 -14.33 16.70
C ILE A 12 -26.17 -14.25 16.66
N SER A 13 -26.74 -13.21 17.25
CA SER A 13 -28.15 -12.89 17.09
C SER A 13 -28.36 -11.73 16.12
N SER A 14 -29.51 -11.69 15.46
CA SER A 14 -29.92 -10.53 14.64
C SER A 14 -29.94 -9.24 15.47
N THR A 15 -30.16 -9.33 16.78
CA THR A 15 -30.08 -8.22 17.72
C THR A 15 -28.63 -7.77 17.97
N PHE A 16 -27.66 -8.70 17.98
CA PHE A 16 -26.24 -8.38 18.08
C PHE A 16 -25.76 -7.69 16.79
N LEU A 17 -26.17 -8.18 15.63
CA LEU A 17 -25.88 -7.55 14.34
C LEU A 17 -26.54 -6.18 14.21
N ARG A 18 -27.77 -6.01 14.73
CA ARG A 18 -28.47 -4.71 14.77
C ARG A 18 -27.86 -3.71 15.77
N LYS A 19 -27.25 -4.18 16.86
CA LYS A 19 -26.57 -3.32 17.85
C LYS A 19 -25.21 -2.81 17.38
N LYS A 20 -24.54 -3.50 16.46
CA LYS A 20 -23.37 -2.96 15.74
C LYS A 20 -23.89 -2.10 14.57
N GLN A 21 -24.33 -0.87 14.85
CA GLN A 21 -24.56 0.11 13.80
C GLN A 21 -23.24 0.33 13.06
N PHE A 22 -23.13 -0.22 11.86
CA PHE A 22 -22.03 0.14 10.96
C PHE A 22 -22.13 1.62 10.67
N LYS A 23 -21.18 2.39 11.16
CA LYS A 23 -21.09 3.81 10.87
C LYS A 23 -20.68 3.96 9.41
N ILE A 24 -21.41 4.76 8.64
CA ILE A 24 -20.96 5.20 7.32
C ILE A 24 -19.81 6.18 7.56
N VAL A 25 -18.60 5.82 7.10
CA VAL A 25 -17.39 6.63 7.25
C VAL A 25 -17.39 7.71 6.19
N ARG A 26 -17.38 8.98 6.61
CA ARG A 26 -17.25 10.14 5.73
C ARG A 26 -15.77 10.36 5.42
N ILE A 27 -15.33 10.04 4.19
CA ILE A 27 -13.94 10.15 3.77
C ILE A 27 -13.73 11.45 3.00
N GLY A 28 -12.73 12.22 3.40
CA GLY A 28 -12.23 13.37 2.66
C GLY A 28 -11.00 13.00 1.82
N ILE A 29 -10.85 13.66 0.69
CA ILE A 29 -9.72 13.47 -0.23
C ILE A 29 -8.75 14.64 -0.10
N VAL A 30 -7.50 14.35 0.29
CA VAL A 30 -6.40 15.32 0.38
C VAL A 30 -5.55 15.20 -0.87
N GLY A 31 -5.58 16.23 -1.72
CA GLY A 31 -4.93 16.20 -3.03
C GLY A 31 -5.85 15.74 -4.15
N THR A 32 -5.71 16.37 -5.31
CA THR A 32 -6.60 16.20 -6.47
C THR A 32 -5.87 15.62 -7.70
N GLY A 33 -4.77 14.87 -7.42
CA GLY A 33 -3.87 14.29 -8.41
C GLY A 33 -4.42 13.03 -9.09
N ARG A 34 -3.53 12.30 -9.77
CA ARG A 34 -3.86 11.14 -10.63
C ARG A 34 -4.52 9.96 -9.90
N ILE A 35 -4.16 9.72 -8.64
CA ILE A 35 -4.67 8.57 -7.90
C ILE A 35 -6.06 8.85 -7.29
N ALA A 36 -6.37 10.08 -6.93
CA ALA A 36 -7.61 10.45 -6.26
C ALA A 36 -8.89 10.08 -7.06
N PRO A 37 -9.00 10.32 -8.39
CA PRO A 37 -10.16 9.86 -9.18
C PRO A 37 -10.30 8.33 -9.19
N ARG A 38 -9.17 7.60 -9.19
CA ARG A 38 -9.16 6.13 -9.17
C ARG A 38 -9.67 5.62 -7.82
N PHE A 39 -9.25 6.24 -6.72
CA PHE A 39 -9.77 5.95 -5.38
C PHE A 39 -11.28 6.15 -5.32
N ILE A 40 -11.81 7.28 -5.80
CA ILE A 40 -13.25 7.55 -5.85
C ILE A 40 -13.99 6.51 -6.70
N SER A 41 -13.44 6.13 -7.84
CA SER A 41 -14.03 5.10 -8.70
C SER A 41 -14.12 3.74 -7.98
N GLU A 42 -13.06 3.34 -7.30
CA GLU A 42 -13.00 2.06 -6.57
C GLU A 42 -13.81 2.08 -5.27
N SER A 43 -13.95 3.23 -4.61
CA SER A 43 -14.76 3.37 -3.39
C SER A 43 -16.24 3.06 -3.61
N LYS A 44 -16.75 3.24 -4.83
CA LYS A 44 -18.15 2.89 -5.20
C LYS A 44 -18.46 1.40 -5.06
N TYR A 45 -17.45 0.55 -5.01
CA TYR A 45 -17.59 -0.89 -4.81
C TYR A 45 -17.35 -1.34 -3.36
N VAL A 46 -17.21 -0.38 -2.44
CA VAL A 46 -17.03 -0.65 -1.01
C VAL A 46 -18.19 -0.06 -0.23
N SER A 47 -18.81 -0.89 0.59
CA SER A 47 -19.94 -0.46 1.46
C SER A 47 -19.41 0.21 2.73
N GLY A 48 -20.23 1.09 3.33
CA GLY A 48 -19.97 1.69 4.63
C GLY A 48 -19.13 2.97 4.57
N LEU A 49 -19.02 3.60 3.42
CA LEU A 49 -18.35 4.89 3.27
C LEU A 49 -19.11 5.84 2.33
N THR A 50 -18.80 7.12 2.46
CA THR A 50 -19.13 8.17 1.48
C THR A 50 -17.89 9.05 1.26
N ILE A 51 -17.71 9.57 0.03
CA ILE A 51 -16.73 10.61 -0.26
C ILE A 51 -17.42 11.96 -0.01
N GLU A 52 -16.90 12.70 0.97
CA GLU A 52 -17.59 13.88 1.47
C GLU A 52 -17.01 15.18 0.95
N CYS A 53 -15.70 15.38 1.08
CA CYS A 53 -15.05 16.64 0.78
C CYS A 53 -13.71 16.44 0.06
N ALA A 54 -13.31 17.43 -0.76
CA ALA A 54 -12.00 17.47 -1.38
C ALA A 54 -11.22 18.69 -0.87
N TYR A 55 -9.95 18.45 -0.52
CA TYR A 55 -9.02 19.49 -0.12
C TYR A 55 -7.85 19.59 -1.11
N ASN A 56 -7.49 20.81 -1.43
CA ASN A 56 -6.24 21.14 -2.11
C ASN A 56 -5.85 22.57 -1.69
N PRO A 57 -4.58 22.86 -1.31
CA PRO A 57 -4.16 24.20 -0.93
C PRO A 57 -4.38 25.23 -2.06
N VAL A 58 -4.46 24.77 -3.31
CA VAL A 58 -4.95 25.57 -4.44
C VAL A 58 -6.46 25.32 -4.56
N GLU A 59 -7.25 26.16 -3.91
CA GLU A 59 -8.72 25.99 -3.79
C GLU A 59 -9.42 25.78 -5.13
N GLU A 60 -9.01 26.48 -6.17
CA GLU A 60 -9.57 26.33 -7.53
C GLU A 60 -9.33 24.90 -8.09
N SER A 61 -8.26 24.21 -7.65
CA SER A 61 -8.03 22.80 -7.99
C SER A 61 -9.00 21.88 -7.26
N ALA A 62 -9.28 22.16 -5.98
CA ALA A 62 -10.29 21.43 -5.19
C ALA A 62 -11.69 21.61 -5.80
N LYS A 63 -12.04 22.82 -6.19
CA LYS A 63 -13.33 23.16 -6.82
C LYS A 63 -13.53 22.46 -8.17
N ARG A 64 -12.49 22.46 -9.04
CA ARG A 64 -12.56 21.70 -10.31
C ARG A 64 -12.71 20.20 -10.07
N PHE A 65 -12.02 19.69 -9.07
CA PHE A 65 -12.07 18.27 -8.71
C PHE A 65 -13.44 17.86 -8.15
N GLU A 66 -14.01 18.65 -7.22
CA GLU A 66 -15.36 18.47 -6.67
C GLU A 66 -16.40 18.39 -7.80
N LYS A 67 -16.39 19.35 -8.71
CA LYS A 67 -17.33 19.39 -9.84
C LYS A 67 -17.19 18.16 -10.77
N ARG A 68 -15.94 17.75 -11.05
CA ARG A 68 -15.66 16.61 -11.93
C ARG A 68 -16.10 15.29 -11.31
N GLU A 69 -15.77 15.08 -10.05
CA GLU A 69 -16.04 13.83 -9.33
C GLU A 69 -17.40 13.81 -8.61
N LYS A 70 -18.12 14.95 -8.62
CA LYS A 70 -19.43 15.14 -7.96
C LYS A 70 -19.36 14.86 -6.45
N ILE A 71 -18.37 15.43 -5.80
CA ILE A 71 -18.18 15.39 -4.35
C ILE A 71 -19.08 16.46 -3.72
N LYS A 72 -19.40 16.37 -2.43
CA LYS A 72 -20.37 17.29 -1.81
C LYS A 72 -19.78 18.66 -1.48
N CYS A 73 -18.49 18.72 -1.12
CA CYS A 73 -17.82 19.96 -0.80
C CYS A 73 -16.35 19.97 -1.23
N TYR A 74 -15.80 21.17 -1.27
CA TYR A 74 -14.38 21.43 -1.48
C TYR A 74 -13.94 22.60 -0.59
N THR A 75 -12.66 22.64 -0.26
CA THR A 75 -12.08 23.78 0.43
C THR A 75 -10.57 23.86 0.19
N GLY A 76 -10.01 25.07 0.32
CA GLY A 76 -8.57 25.35 0.38
C GLY A 76 -8.01 25.41 1.79
N ASP A 77 -8.87 25.32 2.81
CA ASP A 77 -8.51 25.32 4.23
C ASP A 77 -8.54 23.91 4.80
N TYR A 78 -7.41 23.47 5.37
CA TYR A 78 -7.28 22.10 5.87
C TYR A 78 -8.04 21.85 7.18
N GLU A 79 -8.13 22.85 8.04
CA GLU A 79 -8.86 22.74 9.31
C GLU A 79 -10.36 22.65 9.05
N GLU A 80 -10.89 23.52 8.18
CA GLU A 80 -12.27 23.44 7.71
C GLU A 80 -12.59 22.09 7.05
N PHE A 81 -11.66 21.58 6.23
CA PHE A 81 -11.80 20.26 5.62
C PHE A 81 -11.95 19.15 6.66
N LEU A 82 -11.11 19.17 7.72
CA LEU A 82 -11.15 18.15 8.77
C LEU A 82 -12.46 18.15 9.54
N GLU A 83 -13.14 19.27 9.72
CA GLU A 83 -14.45 19.32 10.40
C GLU A 83 -15.53 18.53 9.65
N ASN A 84 -15.44 18.42 8.34
CA ASN A 84 -16.43 17.80 7.48
C ASN A 84 -16.31 16.28 7.34
N VAL A 85 -15.23 15.66 7.86
CA VAL A 85 -14.90 14.26 7.59
C VAL A 85 -14.65 13.46 8.86
N ASP A 86 -14.79 12.13 8.78
CA ASP A 86 -14.40 11.18 9.84
C ASP A 86 -13.03 10.58 9.57
N ALA A 87 -12.65 10.51 8.30
CA ALA A 87 -11.38 9.93 7.84
C ALA A 87 -10.86 10.67 6.62
N VAL A 88 -9.55 10.61 6.41
CA VAL A 88 -8.90 11.22 5.25
C VAL A 88 -8.17 10.17 4.41
N TYR A 89 -8.24 10.32 3.10
CA TYR A 89 -7.35 9.67 2.15
C TYR A 89 -6.35 10.70 1.63
N ILE A 90 -5.08 10.51 1.98
CA ILE A 90 -3.99 11.44 1.59
C ILE A 90 -3.37 10.96 0.29
N ALA A 91 -3.57 11.75 -0.76
CA ALA A 91 -3.12 11.52 -2.13
C ALA A 91 -2.46 12.79 -2.71
N SER A 92 -1.90 13.60 -1.83
CA SER A 92 -1.11 14.79 -2.12
C SER A 92 0.30 14.42 -2.59
N PRO A 93 1.18 15.35 -2.93
CA PRO A 93 2.60 15.08 -3.13
C PRO A 93 3.23 14.39 -1.91
N ASN A 94 4.09 13.40 -2.15
CA ASN A 94 4.63 12.50 -1.12
C ASN A 94 5.35 13.21 0.04
N GLU A 95 6.01 14.35 -0.22
CA GLU A 95 6.67 15.18 0.81
C GLU A 95 5.69 15.80 1.82
N THR A 96 4.41 15.83 1.49
CA THR A 96 3.37 16.42 2.35
C THR A 96 2.61 15.37 3.17
N HIS A 97 2.83 14.08 2.93
CA HIS A 97 2.07 13.00 3.57
C HIS A 97 2.17 13.06 5.09
N PHE A 98 3.39 13.21 5.62
CA PHE A 98 3.63 13.27 7.06
C PHE A 98 2.84 14.39 7.74
N GLU A 99 2.94 15.61 7.24
CA GLU A 99 2.31 16.78 7.85
C GLU A 99 0.78 16.70 7.80
N TYR A 100 0.19 16.28 6.68
CA TYR A 100 -1.26 16.10 6.59
C TYR A 100 -1.74 14.94 7.48
N ALA A 101 -1.02 13.82 7.51
CA ALA A 101 -1.36 12.69 8.37
C ALA A 101 -1.30 13.09 9.86
N LYS A 102 -0.25 13.79 10.28
CA LYS A 102 -0.07 14.26 11.65
C LYS A 102 -1.23 15.15 12.08
N LYS A 103 -1.54 16.20 11.32
CA LYS A 103 -2.66 17.11 11.62
C LYS A 103 -4.01 16.38 11.68
N ALA A 104 -4.26 15.46 10.75
CA ALA A 104 -5.49 14.66 10.75
C ALA A 104 -5.59 13.78 12.01
N ILE A 105 -4.51 13.10 12.40
CA ILE A 105 -4.45 12.29 13.62
C ILE A 105 -4.68 13.14 14.87
N GLU A 106 -4.02 14.30 14.97
CA GLU A 106 -4.19 15.26 16.07
C GLU A 106 -5.64 15.74 16.21
N ALA A 107 -6.34 15.93 15.07
CA ALA A 107 -7.77 16.26 15.01
C ALA A 107 -8.68 15.04 15.23
N GLY A 108 -8.13 13.86 15.59
CA GLY A 108 -8.91 12.65 15.85
C GLY A 108 -9.51 11.99 14.62
N LYS A 109 -8.93 12.19 13.43
CA LYS A 109 -9.40 11.59 12.18
C LYS A 109 -8.62 10.32 11.85
N HIS A 110 -9.30 9.32 11.27
CA HIS A 110 -8.65 8.15 10.71
C HIS A 110 -7.91 8.52 9.42
N VAL A 111 -6.79 7.85 9.15
CA VAL A 111 -5.92 8.20 8.00
C VAL A 111 -5.61 6.97 7.16
N LEU A 112 -5.84 7.07 5.86
CA LEU A 112 -5.28 6.22 4.83
C LEU A 112 -4.35 7.10 3.98
N SER A 113 -3.05 6.90 4.05
CA SER A 113 -2.07 7.73 3.33
C SER A 113 -1.40 6.96 2.22
N GLU A 114 -1.28 7.58 1.04
CA GLU A 114 -0.46 7.04 -0.04
C GLU A 114 0.99 6.84 0.39
N LYS A 115 1.62 5.93 -0.30
CA LYS A 115 3.04 5.59 -0.12
C LYS A 115 3.96 6.64 -0.80
N PRO A 116 5.17 6.86 -0.28
CA PRO A 116 5.63 6.45 1.05
C PRO A 116 4.87 7.20 2.14
N LEU A 117 4.64 6.55 3.29
CA LEU A 117 3.94 7.18 4.42
C LEU A 117 4.70 8.41 4.92
N SER A 118 6.03 8.29 4.98
CA SER A 118 6.96 9.36 5.34
C SER A 118 8.36 9.08 4.75
N PHE A 119 9.26 10.05 4.88
CA PHE A 119 10.63 9.94 4.38
C PHE A 119 11.63 9.44 5.42
N THR A 120 11.22 9.33 6.68
CA THR A 120 12.07 8.82 7.75
C THR A 120 11.34 7.81 8.63
N LYS A 121 12.11 6.87 9.18
CA LYS A 121 11.63 5.92 10.18
C LYS A 121 10.95 6.62 11.35
N LYS A 122 11.61 7.68 11.87
CA LYS A 122 11.14 8.44 13.03
C LYS A 122 9.78 9.10 12.78
N GLU A 123 9.56 9.68 11.61
CA GLU A 123 8.27 10.26 11.25
C GLU A 123 7.16 9.21 11.26
N SER A 124 7.39 8.04 10.66
CA SER A 124 6.42 6.95 10.69
C SER A 124 6.15 6.45 12.12
N GLU A 125 7.17 6.32 12.96
CA GLU A 125 7.01 5.96 14.38
C GLU A 125 6.15 6.97 15.14
N VAL A 126 6.36 8.27 14.89
CA VAL A 126 5.55 9.36 15.48
C VAL A 126 4.09 9.23 15.05
N LEU A 127 3.83 9.03 13.75
CA LEU A 127 2.47 8.91 13.24
C LEU A 127 1.72 7.71 13.84
N TYR A 128 2.34 6.52 13.86
CA TYR A 128 1.70 5.32 14.43
C TYR A 128 1.50 5.41 15.95
N THR A 129 2.45 6.03 16.66
CA THR A 129 2.32 6.27 18.11
C THR A 129 1.16 7.21 18.38
N SER A 130 1.12 8.36 17.70
CA SER A 130 0.04 9.35 17.86
C SER A 130 -1.33 8.78 17.47
N ALA A 131 -1.41 7.99 16.39
CA ALA A 131 -2.65 7.34 15.99
C ALA A 131 -3.16 6.36 17.05
N LYS A 132 -2.26 5.59 17.67
CA LYS A 132 -2.59 4.69 18.79
C LYS A 132 -3.09 5.47 20.01
N GLU A 133 -2.43 6.55 20.39
CA GLU A 133 -2.82 7.40 21.52
C GLU A 133 -4.17 8.07 21.30
N LYS A 134 -4.44 8.54 20.10
CA LYS A 134 -5.73 9.14 19.71
C LYS A 134 -6.84 8.13 19.46
N GLY A 135 -6.53 6.83 19.43
CA GLY A 135 -7.50 5.77 19.14
C GLY A 135 -8.03 5.79 17.69
N VAL A 136 -7.25 6.31 16.74
CA VAL A 136 -7.60 6.38 15.33
C VAL A 136 -6.84 5.34 14.51
N VAL A 137 -7.39 4.97 13.37
CA VAL A 137 -6.75 4.06 12.41
C VAL A 137 -5.82 4.86 11.52
N LEU A 138 -4.55 4.43 11.43
CA LEU A 138 -3.59 4.87 10.43
C LEU A 138 -3.21 3.65 9.56
N MET A 139 -3.34 3.78 8.24
CA MET A 139 -2.90 2.78 7.27
C MET A 139 -2.10 3.42 6.15
N GLU A 140 -1.04 2.75 5.73
CA GLU A 140 -0.32 3.10 4.50
C GLU A 140 -0.95 2.38 3.30
N ALA A 141 -1.26 3.13 2.25
CA ALA A 141 -1.93 2.65 1.05
C ALA A 141 -0.93 2.01 0.08
N VAL A 142 -0.48 0.80 0.39
CA VAL A 142 0.33 -0.02 -0.50
C VAL A 142 -0.55 -1.11 -1.09
N LYS A 143 -1.25 -0.78 -2.14
CA LYS A 143 -2.31 -1.56 -2.79
C LYS A 143 -2.04 -3.08 -2.85
N ALA A 144 -0.83 -3.48 -3.24
CA ALA A 144 -0.46 -4.89 -3.37
C ALA A 144 -0.64 -5.67 -2.05
N ALA A 145 -0.35 -5.06 -0.90
CA ALA A 145 -0.47 -5.69 0.41
C ALA A 145 -1.89 -6.14 0.74
N TYR A 146 -2.89 -5.45 0.22
CA TYR A 146 -4.30 -5.72 0.53
C TYR A 146 -4.98 -6.65 -0.47
N CYS A 147 -4.33 -6.93 -1.61
CA CYS A 147 -4.89 -7.78 -2.65
C CYS A 147 -5.02 -9.26 -2.20
N PRO A 148 -6.18 -9.91 -2.38
CA PRO A 148 -6.39 -11.30 -1.96
C PRO A 148 -5.36 -12.27 -2.54
N GLY A 149 -4.99 -12.10 -3.81
CA GLY A 149 -4.00 -12.94 -4.47
C GLY A 149 -2.60 -12.83 -3.84
N PHE A 150 -2.21 -11.63 -3.42
CA PHE A 150 -0.95 -11.44 -2.72
C PHE A 150 -0.96 -12.14 -1.36
N GLN A 151 -2.06 -12.02 -0.60
CA GLN A 151 -2.22 -12.74 0.67
C GLN A 151 -2.18 -14.26 0.47
N GLN A 152 -2.78 -14.75 -0.62
CA GLN A 152 -2.70 -16.18 -0.96
C GLN A 152 -1.26 -16.60 -1.26
N LEU A 153 -0.50 -15.82 -2.04
CA LEU A 153 0.91 -16.09 -2.33
C LEU A 153 1.74 -16.15 -1.03
N ILE A 154 1.57 -15.18 -0.12
CA ILE A 154 2.27 -15.16 1.18
C ILE A 154 1.95 -16.42 1.98
N ASN A 155 0.68 -16.82 2.04
CA ASN A 155 0.26 -18.02 2.76
C ASN A 155 0.86 -19.28 2.14
N VAL A 156 0.89 -19.41 0.82
CA VAL A 156 1.50 -20.54 0.11
C VAL A 156 3.01 -20.56 0.34
N ALA A 157 3.70 -19.42 0.26
CA ALA A 157 5.14 -19.33 0.52
C ALA A 157 5.49 -19.81 1.94
N LYS A 158 4.70 -19.36 2.94
CA LYS A 158 4.90 -19.70 4.36
C LYS A 158 4.37 -21.07 4.76
N SER A 159 3.67 -21.79 3.89
CA SER A 159 3.13 -23.12 4.19
C SER A 159 4.17 -24.27 4.23
N GLY A 160 5.42 -23.99 3.86
CA GLY A 160 6.49 -24.98 3.71
C GLY A 160 6.48 -25.72 2.37
N LYS A 161 5.58 -25.39 1.43
CA LYS A 161 5.54 -25.99 0.08
C LYS A 161 6.86 -25.83 -0.68
N ILE A 162 7.48 -24.66 -0.58
CA ILE A 162 8.77 -24.36 -1.20
C ILE A 162 9.97 -24.55 -0.24
N GLY A 163 9.73 -25.10 0.94
CA GLY A 163 10.76 -25.22 2.00
C GLY A 163 11.01 -23.87 2.69
N ASP A 164 12.26 -23.69 3.16
CA ASP A 164 12.69 -22.41 3.76
C ASP A 164 12.88 -21.36 2.67
N ILE A 165 12.38 -20.17 2.88
CA ILE A 165 12.53 -19.05 1.93
C ILE A 165 13.94 -18.51 2.09
N VAL A 166 14.70 -18.44 0.99
CA VAL A 166 16.09 -18.00 0.98
C VAL A 166 16.35 -16.77 0.12
N ASP A 167 15.44 -16.50 -0.85
CA ASP A 167 15.58 -15.31 -1.71
C ASP A 167 14.22 -14.79 -2.18
N VAL A 168 14.10 -13.46 -2.25
CA VAL A 168 12.92 -12.77 -2.77
C VAL A 168 13.34 -11.70 -3.77
N GLU A 169 12.90 -11.86 -5.02
CA GLU A 169 13.10 -10.85 -6.06
C GLU A 169 11.79 -10.19 -6.48
N ALA A 170 11.73 -8.86 -6.42
CA ALA A 170 10.56 -8.10 -6.87
C ALA A 170 10.94 -6.94 -7.80
N SER A 171 10.23 -6.80 -8.90
CA SER A 171 10.46 -5.68 -9.81
C SER A 171 9.15 -4.95 -10.14
N PHE A 172 9.21 -3.61 -10.07
CA PHE A 172 8.12 -2.75 -10.50
C PHE A 172 8.68 -1.58 -11.30
N THR A 173 8.47 -1.62 -12.60
CA THR A 173 8.93 -0.57 -13.50
C THR A 173 7.82 -0.14 -14.44
N ARG A 174 7.75 1.16 -14.68
CA ARG A 174 6.84 1.78 -15.64
C ARG A 174 7.57 2.92 -16.33
N LEU A 175 7.63 2.93 -17.64
CA LEU A 175 8.12 4.09 -18.37
C LEU A 175 7.19 5.28 -18.12
N ALA A 176 7.68 6.27 -17.39
CA ALA A 176 6.94 7.47 -17.05
C ALA A 176 7.11 8.53 -18.15
N ASP A 177 6.10 9.39 -18.31
CA ASP A 177 6.20 10.55 -19.18
C ASP A 177 7.40 11.41 -18.76
N PRO A 178 8.30 11.81 -19.69
CA PRO A 178 9.45 12.67 -19.37
C PRO A 178 9.09 13.98 -18.68
N LEU A 179 7.87 14.49 -18.85
CA LEU A 179 7.38 15.70 -18.21
C LEU A 179 6.65 15.45 -16.89
N SER A 180 6.49 14.17 -16.50
CA SER A 180 5.85 13.85 -15.22
C SER A 180 6.75 14.21 -14.04
N ARG A 181 6.14 14.46 -12.90
CA ARG A 181 6.86 14.77 -11.67
C ARG A 181 7.88 13.70 -11.30
N GLU A 182 7.57 12.44 -11.52
CA GLU A 182 8.47 11.32 -11.26
C GLU A 182 9.78 11.39 -12.07
N ARG A 183 9.79 12.17 -13.17
CA ARG A 183 10.94 12.36 -14.07
C ARG A 183 11.58 13.72 -13.96
N THR A 184 10.96 14.69 -13.31
CA THR A 184 11.41 16.08 -13.25
C THR A 184 11.78 16.56 -11.86
N ASP A 185 11.29 15.90 -10.82
CA ASP A 185 11.56 16.25 -9.44
C ASP A 185 12.73 15.41 -8.90
N ALA A 186 13.91 16.04 -8.77
CA ALA A 186 15.10 15.37 -8.30
C ALA A 186 15.07 15.03 -6.81
N GLU A 187 14.28 15.72 -6.00
CA GLU A 187 14.21 15.52 -4.55
C GLU A 187 13.18 14.47 -4.17
N TYR A 188 11.96 14.61 -4.70
CA TYR A 188 10.80 13.80 -4.31
C TYR A 188 10.27 12.90 -5.43
N GLY A 189 10.87 12.93 -6.62
CA GLY A 189 10.57 12.02 -7.72
C GLY A 189 11.55 10.85 -7.79
N GLY A 190 11.55 10.17 -8.93
CA GLY A 190 12.43 9.04 -9.22
C GLY A 190 11.80 7.68 -8.99
N ALA A 191 12.53 6.67 -9.40
CA ALA A 191 12.06 5.29 -9.45
C ALA A 191 11.82 4.68 -8.07
N PHE A 192 12.76 4.92 -7.14
CA PHE A 192 12.66 4.28 -5.83
C PHE A 192 11.57 4.91 -4.97
N LEU A 193 11.43 6.22 -4.96
CA LEU A 193 10.36 6.91 -4.21
C LEU A 193 8.97 6.56 -4.77
N GLU A 194 8.86 6.37 -6.09
CA GLU A 194 7.57 5.99 -6.71
C GLU A 194 7.21 4.51 -6.48
N PHE A 195 8.15 3.56 -6.59
CA PHE A 195 7.85 2.13 -6.57
C PHE A 195 8.50 1.34 -5.44
N GLY A 196 9.47 1.91 -4.72
CA GLY A 196 10.19 1.24 -3.63
C GLY A 196 9.27 0.61 -2.58
N PRO A 197 8.33 1.35 -1.96
CA PRO A 197 7.42 0.76 -1.00
C PRO A 197 6.65 -0.45 -1.54
N SER A 198 6.25 -0.42 -2.82
CA SER A 198 5.51 -1.53 -3.43
C SER A 198 6.36 -2.81 -3.56
N VAL A 199 7.63 -2.71 -3.96
CA VAL A 199 8.52 -3.88 -4.11
C VAL A 199 9.10 -4.34 -2.79
N LEU A 200 9.15 -3.49 -1.76
CA LEU A 200 9.58 -3.85 -0.41
C LEU A 200 8.54 -4.68 0.35
N VAL A 201 7.25 -4.51 0.07
CA VAL A 201 6.18 -5.26 0.75
C VAL A 201 6.40 -6.79 0.69
N PRO A 202 6.61 -7.43 -0.49
CA PRO A 202 6.85 -8.87 -0.53
C PRO A 202 8.13 -9.27 0.22
N VAL A 203 9.18 -8.48 0.17
CA VAL A 203 10.43 -8.73 0.89
C VAL A 203 10.17 -8.75 2.39
N ILE A 204 9.60 -7.69 2.94
CA ILE A 204 9.34 -7.55 4.37
C ILE A 204 8.36 -8.61 4.86
N LYS A 205 7.34 -8.96 4.05
CA LYS A 205 6.35 -9.99 4.37
C LYS A 205 6.95 -11.40 4.45
N LEU A 206 7.93 -11.70 3.63
CA LEU A 206 8.50 -13.04 3.48
C LEU A 206 9.79 -13.23 4.26
N MET A 207 10.68 -12.23 4.24
CA MET A 207 11.99 -12.29 4.90
C MET A 207 11.98 -11.66 6.30
N GLY A 208 10.97 -10.85 6.62
CA GLY A 208 10.89 -10.15 7.91
C GLY A 208 11.47 -8.74 7.87
N LYS A 209 11.59 -8.15 9.07
CA LYS A 209 12.03 -6.76 9.26
C LYS A 209 13.52 -6.64 9.61
N ASP A 210 14.13 -7.74 10.06
CA ASP A 210 15.47 -7.76 10.65
C ASP A 210 16.51 -8.05 9.57
N TYR A 211 16.67 -7.10 8.63
CA TYR A 211 17.72 -7.18 7.61
C TYR A 211 19.07 -6.71 8.17
N THR A 212 20.18 -7.26 7.65
CA THR A 212 21.54 -6.94 8.11
C THR A 212 22.18 -5.78 7.36
N SER A 213 21.88 -5.64 6.07
CA SER A 213 22.36 -4.51 5.25
C SER A 213 21.50 -4.30 4.00
N VAL A 214 21.59 -3.11 3.44
CA VAL A 214 21.02 -2.76 2.13
C VAL A 214 22.01 -1.88 1.36
N THR A 215 22.11 -2.14 0.06
CA THR A 215 22.85 -1.29 -0.90
C THR A 215 21.92 -0.90 -2.04
N PHE A 216 22.09 0.32 -2.54
CA PHE A 216 21.32 0.85 -3.66
C PHE A 216 22.25 1.19 -4.80
N ASP A 217 21.99 0.63 -5.98
CA ASP A 217 22.68 0.94 -7.23
C ASP A 217 21.69 1.63 -8.17
N SER A 218 21.97 2.89 -8.52
CA SER A 218 21.03 3.73 -9.27
C SER A 218 21.66 4.29 -10.55
N ILE A 219 20.83 4.38 -11.59
CA ILE A 219 21.13 5.13 -12.81
C ILE A 219 20.35 6.44 -12.73
N TYR A 220 21.06 7.54 -12.71
CA TYR A 220 20.48 8.89 -12.64
C TYR A 220 20.45 9.56 -14.02
N ASP A 221 19.51 10.45 -14.25
CA ASP A 221 19.54 11.37 -15.38
C ASP A 221 20.41 12.60 -15.09
N GLY A 222 20.51 13.51 -16.07
CA GLY A 222 21.29 14.75 -15.94
C GLY A 222 20.77 15.73 -14.87
N ASN A 223 19.56 15.53 -14.35
CA ASN A 223 18.93 16.36 -13.31
C ASN A 223 19.02 15.71 -11.92
N GLY A 224 19.60 14.51 -11.80
CA GLY A 224 19.72 13.79 -10.53
C GLY A 224 18.50 12.97 -10.14
N VAL A 225 17.57 12.70 -11.07
CA VAL A 225 16.44 11.79 -10.87
C VAL A 225 16.90 10.36 -11.12
N ASP A 226 16.66 9.44 -10.17
CA ASP A 226 16.93 8.02 -10.38
C ASP A 226 15.91 7.44 -11.38
N LEU A 227 16.42 7.10 -12.57
CA LEU A 227 15.63 6.48 -13.64
C LEU A 227 15.39 5.00 -13.41
N TYR A 228 16.34 4.38 -12.72
CA TYR A 228 16.33 2.97 -12.36
C TYR A 228 17.15 2.77 -11.10
N THR A 229 16.60 2.04 -10.13
CA THR A 229 17.28 1.69 -8.90
C THR A 229 17.12 0.22 -8.61
N LYS A 230 18.21 -0.46 -8.33
CA LYS A 230 18.29 -1.80 -7.78
C LYS A 230 18.71 -1.70 -6.32
N ALA A 231 18.01 -2.40 -5.42
CA ALA A 231 18.44 -2.55 -4.04
C ALA A 231 18.68 -4.02 -3.71
N ASP A 232 19.86 -4.33 -3.18
CA ASP A 232 20.24 -5.65 -2.69
C ASP A 232 20.21 -5.62 -1.16
N ILE A 233 19.39 -6.49 -0.58
CA ILE A 233 19.08 -6.55 0.86
C ILE A 233 19.58 -7.89 1.40
N ARG A 234 20.32 -7.87 2.51
CA ARG A 234 20.85 -9.06 3.16
C ARG A 234 20.12 -9.35 4.45
N TYR A 235 19.89 -10.62 4.69
CA TYR A 235 19.39 -11.20 5.93
C TYR A 235 20.38 -12.26 6.43
N ASP A 236 20.30 -12.65 7.68
CA ASP A 236 21.17 -13.71 8.21
C ASP A 236 21.05 -15.01 7.42
N ASN A 237 19.84 -15.37 6.99
CA ASN A 237 19.54 -16.61 6.31
C ASN A 237 19.06 -16.44 4.85
N GLY A 238 19.40 -15.32 4.19
CA GLY A 238 18.96 -15.13 2.81
C GLY A 238 19.17 -13.74 2.24
N PHE A 239 18.59 -13.52 1.10
CA PHE A 239 18.76 -12.31 0.32
C PHE A 239 17.44 -11.79 -0.23
N ALA A 240 17.40 -10.53 -0.61
CA ALA A 240 16.35 -10.02 -1.48
C ALA A 240 16.92 -8.99 -2.45
N THR A 241 16.35 -8.96 -3.65
CA THR A 241 16.69 -7.95 -4.66
C THR A 241 15.41 -7.28 -5.14
N VAL A 242 15.37 -5.95 -5.08
CA VAL A 242 14.25 -5.19 -5.64
C VAL A 242 14.72 -4.26 -6.74
N LYS A 243 13.88 -4.11 -7.78
CA LYS A 243 14.16 -3.27 -8.95
C LYS A 243 13.01 -2.30 -9.16
N THR A 244 13.32 -1.02 -9.26
CA THR A 244 12.36 0.04 -9.57
C THR A 244 12.80 0.83 -10.79
N GLY A 245 11.87 1.35 -11.58
CA GLY A 245 12.24 2.11 -12.78
C GLY A 245 11.12 3.01 -13.30
N VAL A 246 11.48 4.27 -13.60
CA VAL A 246 10.63 5.24 -14.31
C VAL A 246 11.18 5.56 -15.71
N GLY A 247 12.44 5.21 -15.98
CA GLY A 247 13.13 5.37 -17.27
C GLY A 247 13.58 4.04 -17.89
N VAL A 248 13.50 2.94 -17.16
CA VAL A 248 13.89 1.60 -17.60
C VAL A 248 12.72 0.64 -17.40
N LYS A 249 12.46 -0.22 -18.37
CA LYS A 249 11.43 -1.28 -18.30
C LYS A 249 12.07 -2.63 -18.01
N THR A 250 11.59 -3.33 -16.99
CA THR A 250 11.97 -4.70 -16.63
C THR A 250 10.81 -5.67 -16.79
N GLU A 251 11.06 -6.94 -16.48
CA GLU A 251 10.11 -8.06 -16.54
C GLU A 251 8.88 -7.88 -15.64
N GLY A 252 8.99 -7.15 -14.52
CA GLY A 252 7.86 -6.89 -13.61
C GLY A 252 7.35 -8.12 -12.87
N GLN A 253 8.25 -9.04 -12.49
CA GLN A 253 7.94 -10.29 -11.79
C GLN A 253 8.16 -10.18 -10.28
N LEU A 254 7.53 -11.09 -9.53
CA LEU A 254 7.84 -11.43 -8.15
C LEU A 254 8.24 -12.91 -8.12
N VAL A 255 9.46 -13.19 -7.67
CA VAL A 255 9.98 -14.55 -7.49
C VAL A 255 10.32 -14.76 -6.02
N VAL A 256 9.92 -15.91 -5.47
CA VAL A 256 10.21 -16.31 -4.10
C VAL A 256 10.88 -17.69 -4.17
N SER A 257 12.17 -17.73 -3.88
CA SER A 257 12.98 -18.95 -3.96
C SER A 257 13.11 -19.61 -2.59
N GLY A 258 12.91 -20.92 -2.57
CA GLY A 258 13.01 -21.73 -1.36
C GLY A 258 13.82 -23.01 -1.56
N THR A 259 14.06 -23.73 -0.47
CA THR A 259 14.93 -24.93 -0.48
C THR A 259 14.30 -26.17 -1.15
N LYS A 260 12.99 -26.11 -1.50
CA LYS A 260 12.26 -27.23 -2.16
C LYS A 260 11.57 -26.85 -3.44
N GLY A 261 11.57 -25.57 -3.81
CA GLY A 261 10.91 -25.04 -4.99
C GLY A 261 10.85 -23.52 -4.95
N TYR A 262 10.15 -22.93 -5.89
CA TYR A 262 9.98 -21.51 -5.96
C TYR A 262 8.58 -21.09 -6.39
N ILE A 263 8.21 -19.85 -6.09
CA ILE A 263 6.97 -19.22 -6.55
C ILE A 263 7.33 -18.15 -7.56
N ILE A 264 6.58 -18.09 -8.65
CA ILE A 264 6.73 -17.03 -9.64
C ILE A 264 5.37 -16.40 -9.95
N ALA A 265 5.26 -15.09 -9.75
CA ALA A 265 4.14 -14.28 -10.21
C ALA A 265 4.59 -13.38 -11.36
N GLN A 266 3.96 -13.57 -12.52
CA GLN A 266 4.25 -12.80 -13.73
C GLN A 266 3.79 -11.35 -13.62
N SER A 267 4.33 -10.49 -14.47
CA SER A 267 3.90 -9.10 -14.61
C SER A 267 2.41 -9.00 -15.02
N PRO A 268 1.64 -8.11 -14.45
CA PRO A 268 1.94 -7.23 -13.31
C PRO A 268 1.63 -7.91 -11.96
N TRP A 269 2.64 -8.42 -11.28
CA TRP A 269 2.45 -9.16 -10.01
C TRP A 269 1.72 -8.35 -8.94
N TRP A 270 1.82 -7.03 -8.95
CA TRP A 270 1.12 -6.13 -7.99
C TRP A 270 -0.40 -6.09 -8.19
N LEU A 271 -0.93 -6.70 -9.25
CA LEU A 271 -2.36 -6.97 -9.44
C LEU A 271 -2.71 -8.42 -9.10
N MET A 272 -1.73 -9.28 -8.87
CA MET A 272 -1.79 -10.69 -8.44
C MET A 272 -3.00 -11.46 -8.98
N LYS A 273 -3.03 -11.68 -10.30
CA LYS A 273 -4.10 -12.45 -10.97
C LYS A 273 -3.76 -13.92 -11.10
N LYS A 274 -2.47 -14.27 -11.08
CA LYS A 274 -1.98 -15.64 -11.14
C LYS A 274 -0.56 -15.72 -10.59
N PHE A 275 -0.21 -16.87 -10.05
CA PHE A 275 1.16 -17.27 -9.74
C PHE A 275 1.28 -18.80 -9.80
N ASP A 276 2.50 -19.29 -9.99
CA ASP A 276 2.82 -20.68 -10.04
C ASP A 276 3.74 -21.07 -8.88
N VAL A 277 3.58 -22.28 -8.33
CA VAL A 277 4.59 -22.95 -7.53
C VAL A 277 5.27 -23.98 -8.41
N ARG A 278 6.58 -23.96 -8.45
CA ARG A 278 7.42 -24.82 -9.28
C ARG A 278 8.46 -25.51 -8.44
N TYR A 279 8.81 -26.71 -8.84
CA TYR A 279 9.71 -27.60 -8.13
C TYR A 279 10.89 -28.02 -9.03
N GLU A 280 11.86 -28.75 -8.47
CA GLU A 280 12.97 -29.33 -9.23
C GLU A 280 12.47 -30.22 -10.40
N ASP A 281 11.46 -31.05 -10.12
CA ASP A 281 10.73 -31.78 -11.16
C ASP A 281 9.88 -30.79 -11.97
N SER A 282 10.36 -30.42 -13.15
CA SER A 282 9.72 -29.43 -14.03
C SER A 282 8.32 -29.84 -14.54
N SER A 283 7.93 -31.11 -14.40
CA SER A 283 6.57 -31.59 -14.68
C SER A 283 5.57 -31.22 -13.57
N LYS A 284 6.06 -30.87 -12.38
CA LYS A 284 5.23 -30.50 -11.23
C LYS A 284 5.09 -28.98 -11.16
N ILE A 285 3.94 -28.50 -11.57
CA ILE A 285 3.57 -27.09 -11.47
C ILE A 285 2.20 -26.98 -10.81
N GLU A 286 2.11 -26.18 -9.76
CA GLU A 286 0.83 -25.82 -9.18
C GLU A 286 0.43 -24.42 -9.60
N HIS A 287 -0.73 -24.26 -10.25
CA HIS A 287 -1.26 -23.00 -10.74
C HIS A 287 -2.23 -22.40 -9.73
N PHE A 288 -2.12 -21.12 -9.46
CA PHE A 288 -3.01 -20.35 -8.61
C PHE A 288 -3.57 -19.16 -9.38
N GLU A 289 -4.90 -19.05 -9.43
CA GLU A 289 -5.62 -17.99 -10.14
C GLU A 289 -6.58 -17.26 -9.17
N PRO A 290 -6.04 -16.42 -8.26
CA PRO A 290 -6.85 -15.69 -7.31
C PRO A 290 -7.77 -14.69 -8.02
N ARG A 291 -8.97 -14.53 -7.48
CA ARG A 291 -9.91 -13.52 -8.00
C ARG A 291 -9.39 -12.12 -7.73
N PHE A 292 -9.29 -11.33 -8.78
CA PHE A 292 -8.92 -9.92 -8.72
C PHE A 292 -9.95 -9.07 -9.44
N GLN A 293 -10.41 -8.01 -8.80
CA GLN A 293 -11.43 -7.12 -9.35
C GLN A 293 -10.96 -5.67 -9.33
N GLY A 294 -11.34 -4.91 -10.34
CA GLY A 294 -11.08 -3.50 -10.45
C GLY A 294 -9.59 -3.17 -10.59
N ASP A 295 -9.22 -2.07 -9.97
CA ASP A 295 -7.86 -1.53 -9.94
C ASP A 295 -7.03 -2.02 -8.72
N GLY A 296 -7.71 -2.61 -7.73
CA GLY A 296 -7.12 -3.12 -6.49
C GLY A 296 -7.20 -2.15 -5.31
N LEU A 297 -7.49 -0.88 -5.51
CA LEU A 297 -7.67 0.09 -4.43
C LEU A 297 -8.87 -0.27 -3.54
N ARG A 298 -9.92 -0.88 -4.09
CA ARG A 298 -11.08 -1.32 -3.31
C ARG A 298 -10.74 -2.25 -2.14
N TYR A 299 -9.66 -3.02 -2.23
CA TYR A 299 -9.25 -3.93 -1.17
C TYR A 299 -8.66 -3.19 0.03
N GLU A 300 -7.82 -2.18 -0.19
CA GLU A 300 -7.30 -1.34 0.90
C GLU A 300 -8.39 -0.44 1.48
N ILE A 301 -9.27 0.12 0.65
CA ILE A 301 -10.44 0.90 1.09
C ILE A 301 -11.35 0.04 1.99
N SER A 302 -11.66 -1.18 1.57
CA SER A 302 -12.47 -2.11 2.34
C SER A 302 -11.83 -2.47 3.67
N ASP A 303 -10.51 -2.69 3.68
CA ASP A 303 -9.75 -2.97 4.90
C ASP A 303 -9.77 -1.78 5.86
N PHE A 304 -9.56 -0.58 5.35
CA PHE A 304 -9.59 0.67 6.12
C PHE A 304 -10.95 0.89 6.79
N VAL A 305 -12.04 0.80 6.02
CA VAL A 305 -13.41 0.94 6.55
C VAL A 305 -13.73 -0.14 7.58
N SER A 306 -13.27 -1.37 7.34
CA SER A 306 -13.47 -2.50 8.26
C SER A 306 -12.74 -2.29 9.59
N LYS A 307 -11.52 -1.75 9.57
CA LYS A 307 -10.76 -1.40 10.77
C LYS A 307 -11.42 -0.29 11.57
N ILE A 308 -11.88 0.78 10.92
CA ILE A 308 -12.62 1.88 11.57
C ILE A 308 -13.88 1.35 12.26
N ASN A 309 -14.62 0.48 11.61
CA ASN A 309 -15.83 -0.12 12.15
C ASN A 309 -15.55 -1.27 13.15
N GLY A 310 -14.28 -1.61 13.43
CA GLY A 310 -13.88 -2.66 14.36
C GLY A 310 -14.36 -4.07 13.94
N THR A 311 -14.58 -4.29 12.64
CA THR A 311 -14.98 -5.59 12.09
C THR A 311 -13.79 -6.46 11.72
N ASP A 312 -12.66 -5.84 11.35
CA ASP A 312 -11.37 -6.50 11.23
C ASP A 312 -10.40 -5.90 12.26
N LYS A 313 -10.05 -6.72 13.26
CA LYS A 313 -9.12 -6.34 14.32
C LYS A 313 -7.70 -6.84 14.10
N LYS A 314 -7.50 -7.66 13.05
CA LYS A 314 -6.21 -8.28 12.75
C LYS A 314 -5.43 -7.41 11.77
N ASP A 315 -4.26 -7.00 12.20
CA ASP A 315 -3.34 -6.20 11.40
C ASP A 315 -2.29 -7.11 10.77
N TYR A 316 -2.68 -7.88 9.75
CA TYR A 316 -1.80 -8.87 9.13
C TYR A 316 -1.39 -8.51 7.69
N LYS A 317 -2.17 -7.67 6.99
CA LYS A 317 -1.92 -7.35 5.58
C LYS A 317 -0.74 -6.40 5.41
N LEU A 318 -0.73 -5.32 6.20
CA LEU A 318 0.40 -4.41 6.34
C LEU A 318 0.36 -3.85 7.76
N THR A 319 1.31 -4.25 8.59
CA THR A 319 1.39 -3.83 9.99
C THR A 319 2.11 -2.49 10.13
N ALA A 320 1.87 -1.79 11.24
CA ALA A 320 2.61 -0.57 11.56
C ALA A 320 4.14 -0.78 11.52
N GLY A 321 4.63 -1.89 12.10
CA GLY A 321 6.06 -2.19 12.08
C GLY A 321 6.63 -2.44 10.69
N GLU A 322 5.86 -3.01 9.76
CA GLU A 322 6.27 -3.19 8.37
C GLU A 322 6.30 -1.87 7.60
N SER A 323 5.31 -0.99 7.82
CA SER A 323 5.27 0.36 7.24
C SER A 323 6.44 1.23 7.74
N ILE A 324 6.76 1.16 9.04
CA ILE A 324 7.90 1.87 9.63
C ILE A 324 9.23 1.42 8.97
N ILE A 325 9.41 0.12 8.75
CA ILE A 325 10.61 -0.40 8.06
C ILE A 325 10.65 0.05 6.59
N MET A 326 9.53 0.13 5.90
CA MET A 326 9.52 0.71 4.53
C MET A 326 10.01 2.15 4.53
N SER A 327 9.61 2.98 5.50
CA SER A 327 10.12 4.34 5.65
C SER A 327 11.62 4.38 5.98
N GLU A 328 12.14 3.40 6.75
CA GLU A 328 13.60 3.26 6.98
C GLU A 328 14.37 2.99 5.67
N PHE A 329 13.83 2.15 4.78
CA PHE A 329 14.44 1.94 3.46
C PHE A 329 14.43 3.22 2.60
N VAL A 330 13.34 3.98 2.65
CA VAL A 330 13.24 5.28 1.96
C VAL A 330 14.27 6.26 2.53
N GLU A 331 14.42 6.34 3.85
CA GLU A 331 15.43 7.17 4.53
C GLU A 331 16.84 6.82 4.08
N LYS A 332 17.24 5.54 4.14
CA LYS A 332 18.55 5.06 3.70
C LYS A 332 18.83 5.36 2.22
N PHE A 333 17.84 5.20 1.36
CA PHE A 333 17.96 5.55 -0.05
C PHE A 333 18.21 7.05 -0.23
N THR A 334 17.44 7.90 0.43
CA THR A 334 17.57 9.36 0.31
C THR A 334 18.87 9.88 0.91
N GLU A 335 19.38 9.27 1.98
CA GLU A 335 20.69 9.56 2.54
C GLU A 335 21.84 9.18 1.60
N GLN A 336 21.73 8.03 0.92
CA GLN A 336 22.76 7.62 -0.07
C GLN A 336 22.73 8.53 -1.29
N LYS A 337 21.55 8.95 -1.75
CA LYS A 337 21.39 9.86 -2.89
C LYS A 337 22.04 11.24 -2.67
N LYS A 338 22.14 11.69 -1.42
CA LYS A 338 22.73 12.98 -1.04
C LYS A 338 24.26 12.95 -0.95
N LYS A 339 24.87 11.77 -0.96
CA LYS A 339 26.34 11.57 -0.92
C LYS A 339 26.95 11.54 -2.32
#